data_ee35ddcd74cfae9868f64e04e406bcd9
#
_entry.id   ee35ddcd74cfae9868f64e04e406bcd9
#
_cell.length_a   1.000
_cell.length_b   1.000
_cell.length_c   1.000
_cell.angle_alpha   90.00
_cell.angle_beta   90.00
_cell.angle_gamma   90.00
#
_symmetry.space_group_name_H-M   'P 1'
#
loop_
_entity.id
_entity.type
_entity.pdbx_description
1 polymer ?
#
loop_
_entity_poly.entity_id
_entity_poly.type
_entity_poly.pdbx_seq_one_letter_code
_entity_poly.pdbx_strand_id
1 'polypeptide(L)'
;MSGASAFPPSGGPSQGSRYGGGGPSGPAPPPPWVPKTELGRKVHSGEITTMSDALRSGLPLREPQIVDKLLPGLHDEVLDVNMVQRMTDSGRRLKFAVTVVVGNGDGFVGLGRSKGREVGPTIRRAIDRAKLKLIEIQRGCGSWECGCGRSHTVPFQVRGRSGSVVVTFKPAPRGVGLAVGDVAKPILRFAGLTDTWGYTDGHTKTTVNYAQAAFIALAALSRLKIRPEDAARLKIVRGPIGTSILPPKEEGARPMGGRGGRRRGGPPPRGGGGRPPGPGGAGGPGRRPGGPPRGGR
;
A
#
# COMPACT_ATOMS: atom_id res chain seq x y z
N MET A 1 -48.98 47.05 65.01
CA MET A 1 -48.87 48.21 64.17
C MET A 1 -47.83 47.86 63.08
N SER A 2 -48.24 47.47 62.12
CA SER A 2 -48.04 47.26 60.66
C SER A 2 -46.70 47.77 60.14
N GLY A 3 -45.79 46.90 59.82
CA GLY A 3 -44.57 47.19 59.04
C GLY A 3 -44.54 46.35 57.82
N ALA A 4 -44.86 46.98 56.70
CA ALA A 4 -44.80 46.34 55.33
C ALA A 4 -43.35 46.18 54.86
N SER A 5 -42.94 44.97 54.59
CA SER A 5 -41.66 44.65 53.95
C SER A 5 -41.80 44.78 52.46
N ALA A 6 -41.11 45.74 51.90
CA ALA A 6 -40.97 45.91 50.39
C ALA A 6 -39.87 45.04 49.89
N PHE A 7 -40.16 44.17 48.90
CA PHE A 7 -39.19 43.44 48.11
C PHE A 7 -38.62 44.35 46.97
N PRO A 8 -37.30 44.37 46.76
CA PRO A 8 -36.72 45.06 45.59
C PRO A 8 -36.85 44.21 44.34
N PRO A 9 -36.99 44.81 43.13
CA PRO A 9 -37.06 44.07 41.84
C PRO A 9 -35.67 43.64 41.39
N SER A 10 -35.52 42.36 41.16
CA SER A 10 -34.35 41.74 40.52
C SER A 10 -34.44 41.91 39.01
N GLY A 11 -33.75 42.93 38.48
CA GLY A 11 -33.51 43.10 37.06
C GLY A 11 -32.01 43.11 36.77
N GLY A 12 -31.40 41.95 36.62
CA GLY A 12 -30.03 41.81 36.13
C GLY A 12 -30.04 41.63 34.60
N PRO A 13 -29.16 42.33 33.88
CA PRO A 13 -29.07 42.14 32.42
C PRO A 13 -28.54 40.76 32.07
N SER A 14 -29.26 40.05 31.19
CA SER A 14 -28.87 38.80 30.58
C SER A 14 -27.55 38.97 29.83
N GLN A 15 -26.46 38.39 30.34
CA GLN A 15 -25.21 38.24 29.62
C GLN A 15 -25.43 37.24 28.50
N GLY A 16 -25.59 37.77 27.29
CA GLY A 16 -25.58 36.98 26.04
C GLY A 16 -24.29 36.21 25.92
N SER A 17 -24.38 34.88 26.08
CA SER A 17 -23.31 33.94 25.78
C SER A 17 -22.92 34.08 24.30
N ARG A 18 -21.83 34.80 24.02
CA ARG A 18 -21.17 34.79 22.74
C ARG A 18 -20.52 33.42 22.58
N TYR A 19 -21.25 32.47 21.99
CA TYR A 19 -20.64 31.32 21.37
C TYR A 19 -19.79 31.83 20.20
N GLY A 20 -18.52 32.12 20.48
CA GLY A 20 -17.51 32.32 19.49
C GLY A 20 -17.40 31.03 18.69
N GLY A 21 -17.87 31.06 17.43
CA GLY A 21 -17.68 29.98 16.45
C GLY A 21 -16.19 29.80 16.18
N GLY A 22 -15.54 28.95 17.01
CA GLY A 22 -14.25 28.38 16.66
C GLY A 22 -14.49 27.43 15.48
N GLY A 23 -14.25 27.88 14.25
CA GLY A 23 -14.16 26.99 13.10
C GLY A 23 -13.16 25.89 13.42
N PRO A 24 -13.33 24.66 12.85
CA PRO A 24 -12.39 23.59 13.08
C PRO A 24 -11.01 24.04 12.64
N SER A 25 -10.13 24.33 13.59
CA SER A 25 -8.73 24.59 13.34
C SER A 25 -8.16 23.38 12.65
N GLY A 26 -7.79 23.52 11.37
CA GLY A 26 -7.09 22.46 10.65
C GLY A 26 -5.90 21.95 11.47
N PRO A 27 -5.46 20.71 11.29
CA PRO A 27 -4.33 20.18 12.03
C PRO A 27 -3.15 21.14 11.91
N ALA A 28 -2.59 21.53 13.04
CA ALA A 28 -1.44 22.43 13.11
C ALA A 28 -0.33 21.91 12.18
N PRO A 29 0.37 22.80 11.43
CA PRO A 29 1.46 22.39 10.57
C PRO A 29 2.49 21.60 11.39
N PRO A 30 3.04 20.49 10.84
CA PRO A 30 4.02 19.69 11.56
C PRO A 30 5.23 20.57 11.95
N PRO A 31 5.80 20.35 13.15
CA PRO A 31 6.95 21.13 13.60
C PRO A 31 8.12 21.01 12.60
N PRO A 32 8.94 22.04 12.43
CA PRO A 32 10.09 22.04 11.52
C PRO A 32 11.02 20.87 11.87
N TRP A 33 11.45 20.14 10.84
CA TRP A 33 12.36 19.01 11.03
C TRP A 33 13.74 19.46 11.48
N VAL A 34 14.22 18.93 12.60
CA VAL A 34 15.59 19.11 13.10
C VAL A 34 16.36 17.80 12.86
N PRO A 35 17.41 17.80 12.02
CA PRO A 35 18.18 16.61 11.70
C PRO A 35 18.97 16.10 12.92
N LYS A 36 18.84 14.81 13.23
CA LYS A 36 19.56 14.14 14.33
C LYS A 36 20.75 13.34 13.82
N THR A 37 20.66 12.81 12.59
CA THR A 37 21.67 11.97 11.98
C THR A 37 22.67 12.80 11.17
N GLU A 38 23.86 12.24 10.92
CA GLU A 38 24.88 12.86 10.07
C GLU A 38 24.38 13.07 8.64
N LEU A 39 23.70 12.02 8.07
CA LEU A 39 23.07 12.13 6.75
C LEU A 39 22.02 13.23 6.74
N GLY A 40 21.20 13.33 7.78
CA GLY A 40 20.20 14.37 7.92
C GLY A 40 20.79 15.77 7.93
N ARG A 41 21.93 15.97 8.59
CA ARG A 41 22.65 17.26 8.62
C ARG A 41 23.18 17.64 7.23
N LYS A 42 23.79 16.69 6.50
CA LYS A 42 24.29 16.89 5.13
C LYS A 42 23.16 17.22 4.13
N VAL A 43 21.99 16.60 4.29
CA VAL A 43 20.81 16.92 3.48
C VAL A 43 20.19 18.26 3.89
N HIS A 44 20.27 18.61 5.16
CA HIS A 44 19.78 19.91 5.64
C HIS A 44 20.67 21.06 5.17
N SER A 45 22.01 20.90 5.20
CA SER A 45 23.00 21.87 4.69
C SER A 45 22.98 22.01 3.17
N GLY A 46 22.41 21.04 2.43
CA GLY A 46 22.37 21.06 0.98
C GLY A 46 23.58 20.41 0.30
N GLU A 47 24.49 19.76 1.04
CA GLU A 47 25.61 19.01 0.45
C GLU A 47 25.14 17.82 -0.39
N ILE A 48 24.02 17.20 0.03
CA ILE A 48 23.37 16.09 -0.69
C ILE A 48 22.01 16.59 -1.19
N THR A 49 21.86 16.69 -2.50
CA THR A 49 20.64 17.18 -3.15
C THR A 49 19.84 16.05 -3.81
N THR A 50 20.47 14.91 -4.12
CA THR A 50 19.79 13.79 -4.78
C THR A 50 19.68 12.58 -3.86
N MET A 51 18.57 11.80 -4.01
CA MET A 51 18.39 10.56 -3.25
C MET A 51 19.42 9.49 -3.64
N SER A 52 19.86 9.49 -4.89
CA SER A 52 20.93 8.59 -5.37
C SER A 52 22.25 8.81 -4.64
N ASP A 53 22.64 10.08 -4.42
CA ASP A 53 23.88 10.41 -3.68
C ASP A 53 23.75 10.05 -2.20
N ALA A 54 22.55 10.25 -1.62
CA ALA A 54 22.27 9.84 -0.25
C ALA A 54 22.44 8.33 -0.06
N LEU A 55 21.96 7.50 -0.99
CA LEU A 55 22.12 6.04 -0.94
C LEU A 55 23.55 5.58 -1.21
N ARG A 56 24.30 6.32 -2.04
CA ARG A 56 25.73 6.02 -2.35
C ARG A 56 26.71 6.48 -1.26
N SER A 57 26.31 7.42 -0.41
CA SER A 57 27.14 7.91 0.69
C SER A 57 27.52 6.82 1.71
N GLY A 58 26.85 5.67 1.70
CA GLY A 58 27.06 4.57 2.64
C GLY A 58 26.54 4.83 4.05
N LEU A 59 26.01 6.02 4.31
CA LEU A 59 25.43 6.36 5.60
C LEU A 59 24.04 5.74 5.75
N PRO A 60 23.68 5.21 6.94
CA PRO A 60 22.39 4.59 7.14
C PRO A 60 21.25 5.61 7.15
N LEU A 61 20.22 5.34 6.35
CA LEU A 61 18.97 6.10 6.33
C LEU A 61 18.15 5.76 7.58
N ARG A 62 18.04 6.70 8.54
CA ARG A 62 17.32 6.50 9.81
C ARG A 62 16.17 7.46 10.03
N GLU A 63 16.10 8.55 9.28
CA GLU A 63 15.06 9.57 9.38
C GLU A 63 14.20 9.57 8.13
N PRO A 64 12.86 9.34 8.23
CA PRO A 64 11.97 9.35 7.07
C PRO A 64 11.84 10.74 6.42
N GLN A 65 12.05 11.81 7.18
CA GLN A 65 11.98 13.19 6.69
C GLN A 65 13.03 13.51 5.63
N ILE A 66 14.18 12.82 5.67
CA ILE A 66 15.22 12.93 4.62
C ILE A 66 14.62 12.58 3.26
N VAL A 67 13.84 11.49 3.22
CA VAL A 67 13.21 11.02 1.99
C VAL A 67 12.14 12.00 1.53
N ASP A 68 11.35 12.56 2.46
CA ASP A 68 10.32 13.54 2.13
C ASP A 68 10.91 14.83 1.55
N LYS A 69 12.10 15.24 2.00
CA LYS A 69 12.82 16.40 1.48
C LYS A 69 13.43 16.15 0.09
N LEU A 70 14.04 14.95 -0.12
CA LEU A 70 14.72 14.61 -1.37
C LEU A 70 13.77 14.11 -2.47
N LEU A 71 12.64 13.50 -2.10
CA LEU A 71 11.65 12.94 -3.02
C LEU A 71 10.23 13.42 -2.68
N PRO A 72 9.86 14.65 -3.05
CA PRO A 72 8.53 15.20 -2.71
C PRO A 72 7.36 14.46 -3.40
N GLY A 73 7.61 13.78 -4.52
CA GLY A 73 6.58 13.05 -5.30
C GLY A 73 6.40 11.57 -4.89
N LEU A 74 6.50 11.22 -3.61
CA LEU A 74 6.31 9.83 -3.17
C LEU A 74 4.83 9.47 -3.08
N HIS A 75 4.50 8.34 -3.68
CA HIS A 75 3.20 7.66 -3.55
C HIS A 75 3.33 6.50 -2.59
N ASP A 76 2.24 6.21 -1.89
CA ASP A 76 2.13 5.08 -0.96
C ASP A 76 0.87 4.27 -1.26
N GLU A 77 1.00 2.95 -1.21
CA GLU A 77 -0.10 2.01 -1.40
C GLU A 77 -0.05 0.90 -0.36
N VAL A 78 -1.19 0.61 0.24
CA VAL A 78 -1.32 -0.47 1.21
C VAL A 78 -1.55 -1.78 0.48
N LEU A 79 -0.61 -2.70 0.56
CA LEU A 79 -0.70 -4.02 -0.08
C LEU A 79 -1.59 -4.98 0.70
N ASP A 80 -1.50 -4.94 2.04
CA ASP A 80 -2.18 -5.91 2.89
C ASP A 80 -2.39 -5.39 4.32
N VAL A 81 -3.55 -5.67 4.89
CA VAL A 81 -3.91 -5.37 6.27
C VAL A 81 -4.47 -6.62 6.92
N ASN A 82 -3.66 -7.30 7.72
CA ASN A 82 -4.02 -8.53 8.41
C ASN A 82 -4.24 -8.30 9.89
N MET A 83 -5.35 -8.79 10.43
CA MET A 83 -5.60 -8.86 11.84
C MET A 83 -4.89 -10.10 12.41
N VAL A 84 -3.99 -9.90 13.37
CA VAL A 84 -3.29 -10.96 14.07
C VAL A 84 -3.69 -10.95 15.55
N GLN A 85 -3.99 -12.11 16.10
CA GLN A 85 -4.36 -12.24 17.50
C GLN A 85 -3.41 -13.18 18.24
N ARG A 86 -3.23 -12.91 19.52
CA ARG A 86 -2.52 -13.78 20.47
C ARG A 86 -3.39 -13.95 21.70
N MET A 87 -3.54 -15.19 22.14
CA MET A 87 -4.15 -15.49 23.43
C MET A 87 -3.17 -15.18 24.56
N THR A 88 -3.64 -14.55 25.60
CA THR A 88 -2.94 -14.32 26.86
C THR A 88 -3.84 -14.79 28.00
N ASP A 89 -3.31 -14.92 29.20
CA ASP A 89 -4.05 -15.34 30.40
C ASP A 89 -5.28 -14.44 30.67
N SER A 90 -5.19 -13.15 30.33
CA SER A 90 -6.25 -12.16 30.44
C SER A 90 -7.12 -12.01 29.18
N GLY A 91 -7.08 -12.95 28.24
CA GLY A 91 -7.91 -12.96 27.02
C GLY A 91 -7.17 -12.68 25.71
N ARG A 92 -7.92 -12.35 24.67
CA ARG A 92 -7.40 -12.13 23.31
C ARG A 92 -6.77 -10.75 23.17
N ARG A 93 -5.52 -10.70 22.67
CA ARG A 93 -4.88 -9.45 22.28
C ARG A 93 -4.77 -9.35 20.76
N LEU A 94 -5.46 -8.38 20.22
CA LEU A 94 -5.53 -8.11 18.78
C LEU A 94 -4.46 -7.10 18.37
N LYS A 95 -3.86 -7.29 17.19
CA LYS A 95 -3.00 -6.33 16.50
C LYS A 95 -3.24 -6.39 15.00
N PHE A 96 -3.08 -5.27 14.34
CA PHE A 96 -3.12 -5.18 12.88
C PHE A 96 -1.68 -5.18 12.33
N ALA A 97 -1.42 -6.07 11.38
CA ALA A 97 -0.17 -6.12 10.65
C ALA A 97 -0.41 -5.52 9.27
N VAL A 98 0.28 -4.43 8.96
CA VAL A 98 0.12 -3.69 7.70
C VAL A 98 1.40 -3.77 6.91
N THR A 99 1.28 -4.02 5.60
CA THR A 99 2.38 -4.01 4.62
C THR A 99 2.09 -2.92 3.60
N VAL A 100 3.04 -2.00 3.43
CA VAL A 100 2.92 -0.83 2.54
C VAL A 100 4.10 -0.81 1.59
N VAL A 101 3.85 -0.42 0.36
CA VAL A 101 4.86 -0.06 -0.62
C VAL A 101 4.85 1.46 -0.81
N VAL A 102 6.03 2.04 -0.98
CA VAL A 102 6.23 3.47 -1.25
C VAL A 102 7.17 3.60 -2.44
N GLY A 103 6.90 4.53 -3.33
CA GLY A 103 7.78 4.80 -4.47
C GLY A 103 7.40 6.05 -5.24
N ASN A 104 8.27 6.48 -6.14
CA ASN A 104 8.04 7.65 -6.98
C ASN A 104 7.64 7.31 -8.43
N GLY A 105 7.54 6.02 -8.78
CA GLY A 105 7.32 5.58 -10.16
C GLY A 105 8.49 5.87 -11.11
N ASP A 106 9.64 6.24 -10.58
CA ASP A 106 10.84 6.60 -11.35
C ASP A 106 12.13 6.07 -10.72
N GLY A 107 12.15 4.78 -10.41
CA GLY A 107 13.37 4.07 -10.01
C GLY A 107 13.63 3.98 -8.51
N PHE A 108 12.78 4.53 -7.65
CA PHE A 108 12.87 4.35 -6.21
C PHE A 108 11.65 3.61 -5.67
N VAL A 109 11.88 2.56 -4.90
CA VAL A 109 10.83 1.81 -4.24
C VAL A 109 11.28 1.38 -2.85
N GLY A 110 10.33 1.39 -1.90
CA GLY A 110 10.53 0.93 -0.54
C GLY A 110 9.38 0.05 -0.08
N LEU A 111 9.68 -0.96 0.71
CA LEU A 111 8.68 -1.85 1.31
C LEU A 111 8.77 -1.79 2.82
N GLY A 112 7.65 -1.45 3.48
CA GLY A 112 7.55 -1.35 4.93
C GLY A 112 6.49 -2.28 5.50
N ARG A 113 6.77 -2.83 6.67
CA ARG A 113 5.81 -3.60 7.46
C ARG A 113 5.77 -3.11 8.89
N SER A 114 4.56 -2.94 9.42
CA SER A 114 4.36 -2.52 10.82
C SER A 114 3.26 -3.34 11.49
N LYS A 115 3.27 -3.39 12.81
CA LYS A 115 2.21 -3.99 13.63
C LYS A 115 1.80 -3.00 14.72
N GLY A 116 0.50 -2.81 14.94
CA GLY A 116 -0.04 -1.91 15.96
C GLY A 116 -1.41 -2.35 16.44
N ARG A 117 -1.96 -1.65 17.45
CA ARG A 117 -3.30 -1.90 17.98
C ARG A 117 -4.37 -1.31 17.07
N GLU A 118 -4.11 -0.16 16.48
CA GLU A 118 -5.00 0.60 15.61
C GLU A 118 -4.46 0.60 14.18
N VAL A 119 -5.33 0.62 13.16
CA VAL A 119 -4.95 0.54 11.75
C VAL A 119 -4.29 1.85 11.29
N GLY A 120 -4.90 3.02 11.55
CA GLY A 120 -4.41 4.33 11.07
C GLY A 120 -2.96 4.64 11.47
N PRO A 121 -2.62 4.66 12.77
CA PRO A 121 -1.24 4.87 13.21
C PRO A 121 -0.28 3.79 12.73
N THR A 122 -0.77 2.54 12.51
CA THR A 122 0.06 1.45 12.02
C THR A 122 0.42 1.64 10.54
N ILE A 123 -0.50 2.16 9.72
CA ILE A 123 -0.23 2.50 8.32
C ILE A 123 0.87 3.57 8.25
N ARG A 124 0.75 4.66 9.01
CA ARG A 124 1.77 5.72 9.06
C ARG A 124 3.15 5.18 9.44
N ARG A 125 3.24 4.34 10.47
CA ARG A 125 4.49 3.67 10.85
C ARG A 125 5.02 2.71 9.78
N ALA A 126 4.15 2.09 8.99
CA ALA A 126 4.55 1.23 7.88
C ALA A 126 5.14 2.06 6.74
N ILE A 127 4.55 3.22 6.42
CA ILE A 127 5.07 4.18 5.44
C ILE A 127 6.46 4.67 5.85
N ASP A 128 6.63 5.10 7.11
CA ASP A 128 7.94 5.54 7.62
C ASP A 128 9.01 4.45 7.50
N ARG A 129 8.64 3.20 7.83
CA ARG A 129 9.55 2.05 7.64
C ARG A 129 9.84 1.74 6.18
N ALA A 130 8.89 1.97 5.28
CA ALA A 130 9.11 1.80 3.84
C ALA A 130 10.09 2.85 3.32
N LYS A 131 9.96 4.11 3.74
CA LYS A 131 10.90 5.20 3.42
C LYS A 131 12.32 4.87 3.86
N LEU A 132 12.50 4.28 5.05
CA LEU A 132 13.82 3.88 5.55
C LEU A 132 14.46 2.70 4.80
N LYS A 133 13.66 1.91 4.08
CA LYS A 133 14.10 0.76 3.28
C LYS A 133 14.05 1.03 1.77
N LEU A 134 14.21 2.27 1.39
CA LEU A 134 14.16 2.68 0.00
C LEU A 134 15.39 2.13 -0.75
N ILE A 135 15.15 1.60 -1.96
CA ILE A 135 16.19 1.12 -2.86
C ILE A 135 16.12 1.84 -4.19
N GLU A 136 17.27 2.05 -4.82
CA GLU A 136 17.41 2.54 -6.18
C GLU A 136 17.44 1.35 -7.14
N ILE A 137 16.59 1.34 -8.16
CA ILE A 137 16.43 0.25 -9.10
C ILE A 137 17.10 0.59 -10.43
N GLN A 138 17.74 -0.41 -11.02
CA GLN A 138 18.26 -0.33 -12.38
C GLN A 138 17.17 -0.77 -13.35
N ARG A 139 16.90 0.06 -14.36
CA ARG A 139 15.95 -0.21 -15.44
C ARG A 139 16.68 -0.25 -16.75
N GLY A 140 16.22 -1.04 -17.69
CA GLY A 140 16.84 -1.19 -19.00
C GLY A 140 15.90 -1.83 -20.01
N CYS A 141 16.42 -2.28 -21.13
CA CYS A 141 15.72 -3.09 -22.09
C CYS A 141 16.52 -4.36 -22.35
N GLY A 142 16.27 -5.42 -21.55
CA GLY A 142 16.95 -6.71 -21.67
C GLY A 142 16.19 -7.74 -22.48
N SER A 143 15.07 -7.37 -23.12
CA SER A 143 14.28 -8.27 -23.94
C SER A 143 14.95 -8.46 -25.30
N TRP A 144 15.13 -9.73 -25.74
CA TRP A 144 15.66 -10.08 -27.05
C TRP A 144 14.69 -9.73 -28.19
N GLU A 145 13.41 -9.63 -27.91
CA GLU A 145 12.36 -9.27 -28.86
C GLU A 145 12.19 -7.76 -29.06
N CYS A 146 12.81 -6.94 -28.18
CA CYS A 146 12.57 -5.51 -28.16
C CYS A 146 13.81 -4.71 -28.54
N GLY A 147 13.79 -4.06 -29.70
CA GLY A 147 14.83 -3.10 -30.15
C GLY A 147 14.56 -1.63 -29.76
N CYS A 148 13.71 -1.35 -28.74
CA CYS A 148 13.20 0.00 -28.48
C CYS A 148 14.21 1.01 -27.92
N GLY A 149 15.33 0.55 -27.36
CA GLY A 149 16.38 1.42 -26.78
C GLY A 149 15.94 2.26 -25.58
N ARG A 150 14.84 1.89 -24.89
CA ARG A 150 14.30 2.60 -23.72
C ARG A 150 14.38 1.73 -22.48
N SER A 151 14.53 2.34 -21.30
CA SER A 151 14.56 1.65 -20.01
C SER A 151 13.15 1.43 -19.44
N HIS A 152 12.39 0.47 -19.99
CA HIS A 152 11.00 0.20 -19.61
C HIS A 152 10.80 -1.11 -18.82
N THR A 153 11.82 -1.96 -18.78
CA THR A 153 11.76 -3.28 -18.14
C THR A 153 13.00 -3.55 -17.28
N VAL A 154 13.09 -4.76 -16.74
CA VAL A 154 14.30 -5.22 -16.05
C VAL A 154 15.40 -5.55 -17.08
N PRO A 155 16.67 -5.20 -16.83
CA PRO A 155 17.76 -5.44 -17.79
C PRO A 155 18.08 -6.93 -17.96
N PHE A 156 17.89 -7.75 -16.93
CA PHE A 156 18.11 -9.21 -16.97
C PHE A 156 17.20 -9.92 -15.98
N GLN A 157 17.17 -11.25 -16.10
CA GLN A 157 16.38 -12.09 -15.22
C GLN A 157 16.91 -11.98 -13.78
N VAL A 158 16.02 -11.74 -12.83
CA VAL A 158 16.31 -11.70 -11.41
C VAL A 158 15.39 -12.58 -10.61
N ARG A 159 15.92 -13.14 -9.53
CA ARG A 159 15.19 -14.03 -8.64
C ARG A 159 15.29 -13.53 -7.20
N GLY A 160 14.15 -13.50 -6.50
CA GLY A 160 14.07 -13.19 -5.08
C GLY A 160 13.33 -14.30 -4.34
N ARG A 161 13.74 -14.59 -3.11
CA ARG A 161 13.11 -15.59 -2.25
C ARG A 161 12.79 -15.01 -0.88
N SER A 162 11.60 -15.32 -0.37
CA SER A 162 11.22 -15.03 1.00
C SER A 162 10.36 -16.16 1.56
N GLY A 163 10.88 -16.87 2.55
CA GLY A 163 10.27 -18.11 3.03
C GLY A 163 10.18 -19.17 1.94
N SER A 164 8.99 -19.69 1.68
CA SER A 164 8.73 -20.67 0.60
C SER A 164 8.48 -19.99 -0.76
N VAL A 165 8.19 -18.68 -0.78
CA VAL A 165 7.86 -17.97 -2.02
C VAL A 165 9.12 -17.59 -2.76
N VAL A 166 9.15 -17.93 -4.04
CA VAL A 166 10.19 -17.54 -4.99
C VAL A 166 9.53 -16.73 -6.10
N VAL A 167 10.09 -15.58 -6.40
CA VAL A 167 9.65 -14.70 -7.49
C VAL A 167 10.80 -14.52 -8.47
N THR A 168 10.52 -14.70 -9.74
CA THR A 168 11.50 -14.50 -10.81
C THR A 168 10.93 -13.50 -11.80
N PHE A 169 11.61 -12.38 -12.00
CA PHE A 169 11.28 -11.39 -13.02
C PHE A 169 12.16 -11.59 -14.25
N LYS A 170 11.55 -11.53 -15.40
CA LYS A 170 12.23 -11.58 -16.71
C LYS A 170 11.91 -10.33 -17.52
N PRO A 171 12.84 -9.85 -18.36
CA PRO A 171 12.58 -8.74 -19.26
C PRO A 171 11.48 -9.10 -20.25
N ALA A 172 10.56 -8.16 -20.48
CA ALA A 172 9.47 -8.30 -21.45
C ALA A 172 9.60 -7.28 -22.57
N PRO A 173 9.10 -7.55 -23.79
CA PRO A 173 9.02 -6.58 -24.85
C PRO A 173 8.01 -5.48 -24.53
N ARG A 174 8.14 -4.36 -25.20
CA ARG A 174 7.26 -3.19 -25.00
C ARG A 174 5.80 -3.52 -25.33
N GLY A 175 4.89 -3.08 -24.46
CA GLY A 175 3.45 -3.24 -24.65
C GLY A 175 2.84 -4.49 -24.01
N VAL A 176 3.66 -5.38 -23.44
CA VAL A 176 3.17 -6.55 -22.69
C VAL A 176 2.53 -6.16 -21.36
N GLY A 177 2.97 -5.03 -20.79
CA GLY A 177 2.54 -4.62 -19.48
C GLY A 177 3.13 -5.48 -18.33
N LEU A 178 2.54 -5.38 -17.16
CA LEU A 178 2.97 -6.13 -15.99
C LEU A 178 2.26 -7.49 -15.91
N ALA A 179 2.84 -8.51 -16.54
CA ALA A 179 2.36 -9.89 -16.49
C ALA A 179 2.86 -10.60 -15.21
N VAL A 180 2.36 -10.14 -14.06
CA VAL A 180 2.73 -10.61 -12.71
C VAL A 180 1.50 -10.70 -11.82
N GLY A 181 1.61 -11.37 -10.67
CA GLY A 181 0.52 -11.42 -9.68
C GLY A 181 0.23 -10.04 -9.06
N ASP A 182 -1.00 -9.88 -8.57
CA ASP A 182 -1.54 -8.58 -8.13
C ASP A 182 -0.74 -7.89 -7.03
N VAL A 183 -0.12 -8.65 -6.12
CA VAL A 183 0.73 -8.09 -5.05
C VAL A 183 2.04 -7.48 -5.58
N ALA A 184 2.59 -8.04 -6.66
CA ALA A 184 3.83 -7.54 -7.25
C ALA A 184 3.59 -6.36 -8.21
N LYS A 185 2.40 -6.24 -8.81
CA LYS A 185 2.06 -5.14 -9.74
C LYS A 185 2.30 -3.75 -9.15
N PRO A 186 1.79 -3.40 -7.95
CA PRO A 186 2.07 -2.12 -7.32
C PRO A 186 3.56 -1.89 -7.11
N ILE A 187 4.29 -2.91 -6.65
CA ILE A 187 5.73 -2.80 -6.38
C ILE A 187 6.50 -2.46 -7.67
N LEU A 188 6.20 -3.14 -8.79
CA LEU A 188 6.84 -2.88 -10.08
C LEU A 188 6.42 -1.53 -10.67
N ARG A 189 5.15 -1.13 -10.49
CA ARG A 189 4.65 0.17 -10.93
C ARG A 189 5.36 1.31 -10.19
N PHE A 190 5.51 1.20 -8.87
CA PHE A 190 6.26 2.18 -8.06
C PHE A 190 7.76 2.17 -8.35
N ALA A 191 8.30 1.05 -8.81
CA ALA A 191 9.65 0.94 -9.31
C ALA A 191 9.89 1.65 -10.65
N GLY A 192 8.82 2.03 -11.35
CA GLY A 192 8.89 2.65 -12.66
C GLY A 192 9.09 1.66 -13.81
N LEU A 193 8.66 0.40 -13.62
CA LEU A 193 8.68 -0.63 -14.65
C LEU A 193 7.31 -0.72 -15.33
N THR A 194 7.27 -0.71 -16.65
CA THR A 194 6.03 -0.82 -17.43
C THR A 194 5.79 -2.22 -17.95
N ASP A 195 6.84 -2.92 -18.33
CA ASP A 195 6.75 -4.22 -18.97
C ASP A 195 7.62 -5.24 -18.25
N THR A 196 7.04 -6.31 -17.71
CA THR A 196 7.80 -7.34 -16.99
C THR A 196 7.03 -8.66 -16.98
N TRP A 197 7.69 -9.76 -17.29
CA TRP A 197 7.17 -11.10 -17.03
C TRP A 197 7.58 -11.57 -15.64
N GLY A 198 6.63 -12.09 -14.89
CA GLY A 198 6.88 -12.64 -13.55
C GLY A 198 6.44 -14.08 -13.42
N TYR A 199 7.33 -14.89 -12.90
CA TYR A 199 7.07 -16.28 -12.52
C TYR A 199 7.14 -16.40 -11.00
N THR A 200 6.21 -17.14 -10.44
CA THR A 200 6.14 -17.34 -8.98
C THR A 200 6.06 -18.81 -8.67
N ASP A 201 6.72 -19.21 -7.60
CA ASP A 201 6.72 -20.57 -7.09
C ASP A 201 6.52 -20.55 -5.57
N GLY A 202 5.95 -21.61 -5.03
CA GLY A 202 5.68 -21.73 -3.60
C GLY A 202 4.32 -21.18 -3.17
N HIS A 203 4.16 -20.86 -1.88
CA HIS A 203 2.87 -20.46 -1.28
C HIS A 203 2.58 -18.97 -1.46
N THR A 204 2.24 -18.55 -2.68
CA THR A 204 2.02 -17.17 -3.08
C THR A 204 0.82 -16.48 -2.40
N LYS A 205 -0.10 -17.23 -1.77
CA LYS A 205 -1.20 -16.67 -0.98
C LYS A 205 -0.71 -15.87 0.24
N THR A 206 0.54 -16.10 0.69
CA THR A 206 1.14 -15.29 1.74
C THR A 206 1.62 -13.96 1.16
N THR A 207 0.73 -12.96 1.12
CA THR A 207 0.95 -11.63 0.53
C THR A 207 2.24 -10.98 1.01
N VAL A 208 2.51 -11.05 2.31
CA VAL A 208 3.72 -10.49 2.93
C VAL A 208 5.01 -11.11 2.38
N ASN A 209 5.07 -12.43 2.27
CA ASN A 209 6.25 -13.12 1.75
C ASN A 209 6.40 -12.87 0.24
N TYR A 210 5.29 -12.83 -0.49
CA TYR A 210 5.31 -12.50 -1.90
C TYR A 210 5.84 -11.08 -2.16
N ALA A 211 5.33 -10.08 -1.44
CA ALA A 211 5.83 -8.71 -1.52
C ALA A 211 7.32 -8.62 -1.17
N GLN A 212 7.75 -9.31 -0.11
CA GLN A 212 9.15 -9.32 0.31
C GLN A 212 10.05 -10.04 -0.72
N ALA A 213 9.61 -11.13 -1.33
CA ALA A 213 10.34 -11.83 -2.38
C ALA A 213 10.51 -10.96 -3.63
N ALA A 214 9.44 -10.25 -4.05
CA ALA A 214 9.48 -9.30 -5.14
C ALA A 214 10.46 -8.14 -4.86
N PHE A 215 10.43 -7.59 -3.65
CA PHE A 215 11.34 -6.53 -3.23
C PHE A 215 12.81 -7.00 -3.21
N ILE A 216 13.08 -8.22 -2.73
CA ILE A 216 14.43 -8.82 -2.73
C ILE A 216 14.92 -9.02 -4.17
N ALA A 217 14.05 -9.44 -5.10
CA ALA A 217 14.41 -9.57 -6.51
C ALA A 217 14.84 -8.22 -7.10
N LEU A 218 14.10 -7.14 -6.81
CA LEU A 218 14.46 -5.79 -7.24
C LEU A 218 15.74 -5.28 -6.57
N ALA A 219 15.94 -5.58 -5.28
CA ALA A 219 17.17 -5.24 -4.57
C ALA A 219 18.40 -5.95 -5.14
N ALA A 220 18.23 -7.16 -5.69
CA ALA A 220 19.31 -7.87 -6.37
C ALA A 220 19.79 -7.12 -7.62
N LEU A 221 18.87 -6.48 -8.38
CA LEU A 221 19.23 -5.63 -9.53
C LEU A 221 20.18 -4.49 -9.12
N SER A 222 19.92 -3.83 -8.01
CA SER A 222 20.70 -2.68 -7.58
C SER A 222 22.13 -3.04 -7.16
N ARG A 223 22.36 -4.29 -6.76
CA ARG A 223 23.65 -4.79 -6.26
C ARG A 223 24.59 -5.29 -7.35
N LEU A 224 24.04 -5.59 -8.54
CA LEU A 224 24.85 -6.14 -9.63
C LEU A 224 25.79 -5.07 -10.21
N LYS A 225 27.07 -5.46 -10.36
CA LYS A 225 28.06 -4.69 -11.10
C LYS A 225 27.95 -5.05 -12.56
N ILE A 226 27.68 -4.07 -13.40
CA ILE A 226 27.46 -4.23 -14.84
C ILE A 226 28.65 -3.61 -15.58
N ARG A 227 29.11 -4.28 -16.64
CA ARG A 227 30.14 -3.74 -17.52
C ARG A 227 29.59 -2.52 -18.26
N PRO A 228 30.40 -1.48 -18.54
CA PRO A 228 29.94 -0.30 -19.25
C PRO A 228 29.40 -0.60 -20.65
N GLU A 229 29.98 -1.60 -21.35
CA GLU A 229 29.52 -2.07 -22.66
C GLU A 229 28.09 -2.64 -22.61
N ASP A 230 27.81 -3.50 -21.60
CA ASP A 230 26.49 -4.08 -21.39
C ASP A 230 25.47 -3.01 -20.94
N ALA A 231 25.91 -2.06 -20.13
CA ALA A 231 25.07 -0.94 -19.72
C ALA A 231 24.64 -0.08 -20.91
N ALA A 232 25.56 0.18 -21.85
CA ALA A 232 25.26 0.91 -23.08
C ALA A 232 24.33 0.11 -24.01
N ARG A 233 24.59 -1.20 -24.19
CA ARG A 233 23.77 -2.10 -25.04
C ARG A 233 22.34 -2.24 -24.52
N LEU A 234 22.17 -2.46 -23.24
CA LEU A 234 20.88 -2.67 -22.60
C LEU A 234 20.19 -1.37 -22.18
N LYS A 235 20.81 -0.21 -22.45
CA LYS A 235 20.31 1.11 -22.05
C LYS A 235 19.94 1.17 -20.57
N ILE A 236 20.85 0.68 -19.73
CA ILE A 236 20.60 0.62 -18.28
C ILE A 236 20.75 2.00 -17.68
N VAL A 237 19.67 2.44 -17.02
CA VAL A 237 19.63 3.68 -16.26
C VAL A 237 19.43 3.35 -14.80
N ARG A 238 20.21 4.03 -13.95
CA ARG A 238 20.06 4.00 -12.49
C ARG A 238 19.40 5.29 -12.04
N GLY A 239 18.45 5.15 -11.11
CA GLY A 239 17.80 6.30 -10.51
C GLY A 239 16.75 6.96 -11.40
N PRO A 240 16.43 8.23 -11.14
CA PRO A 240 15.36 8.93 -11.80
C PRO A 240 15.73 9.26 -13.25
N ILE A 241 14.75 9.07 -14.15
CA ILE A 241 14.85 9.47 -15.57
C ILE A 241 14.09 10.78 -15.79
N GLY A 242 13.32 11.24 -14.78
CA GLY A 242 12.44 12.40 -14.88
C GLY A 242 11.07 12.07 -15.50
N THR A 243 10.77 10.81 -15.75
CA THR A 243 9.48 10.37 -16.30
C THR A 243 8.79 9.45 -15.29
N SER A 244 8.06 10.04 -14.36
CA SER A 244 7.22 9.25 -13.44
C SER A 244 6.06 8.63 -14.22
N ILE A 245 5.83 7.32 -14.01
CA ILE A 245 4.68 6.59 -14.57
C ILE A 245 3.42 6.85 -13.75
N LEU A 246 3.59 7.33 -12.53
CA LEU A 246 2.48 7.61 -11.62
C LEU A 246 1.91 9.00 -11.90
N PRO A 247 0.57 9.16 -11.81
CA PRO A 247 -0.03 10.48 -11.84
C PRO A 247 0.50 11.33 -10.65
N PRO A 248 0.59 12.65 -10.79
CA PRO A 248 1.01 13.51 -9.70
C PRO A 248 0.10 13.28 -8.48
N LYS A 249 0.69 13.21 -7.29
CA LYS A 249 -0.07 13.08 -6.04
C LYS A 249 -0.88 14.35 -5.83
N GLU A 250 -2.21 14.25 -5.89
CA GLU A 250 -3.09 15.34 -5.52
C GLU A 250 -2.93 15.60 -4.02
N GLU A 251 -2.28 16.73 -3.69
CA GLU A 251 -2.17 17.20 -2.31
C GLU A 251 -3.57 17.58 -1.83
N GLY A 252 -4.18 16.74 -1.00
CA GLY A 252 -5.48 17.00 -0.37
C GLY A 252 -6.62 16.04 -0.70
N ALA A 253 -6.43 15.05 -1.53
CA ALA A 253 -7.42 13.98 -1.68
C ALA A 253 -7.55 13.22 -0.36
N ARG A 254 -8.53 13.63 0.45
CA ARG A 254 -8.99 12.84 1.60
C ARG A 254 -9.35 11.46 1.05
N PRO A 255 -8.94 10.35 1.69
CA PRO A 255 -9.43 9.04 1.28
C PRO A 255 -10.96 9.13 1.30
N MET A 256 -11.59 8.99 0.14
CA MET A 256 -13.04 8.87 0.05
C MET A 256 -13.41 7.68 0.95
N GLY A 257 -13.96 8.01 2.13
CA GLY A 257 -14.60 7.05 3.01
C GLY A 257 -15.53 6.23 2.16
N GLY A 258 -15.39 4.90 2.26
CA GLY A 258 -16.10 3.93 1.44
C GLY A 258 -17.54 4.38 1.24
N ARG A 259 -17.95 4.45 0.00
CA ARG A 259 -19.35 4.66 -0.39
C ARG A 259 -20.17 3.68 0.41
N GLY A 260 -20.80 4.18 1.49
CA GLY A 260 -21.84 3.47 2.21
C GLY A 260 -22.84 3.01 1.15
N GLY A 261 -22.93 1.69 0.99
CA GLY A 261 -23.86 1.09 0.06
C GLY A 261 -25.23 1.72 0.28
N ARG A 262 -25.69 2.48 -0.70
CA ARG A 262 -27.11 2.85 -0.78
C ARG A 262 -27.84 1.52 -0.75
N ARG A 263 -28.38 1.19 0.40
CA ARG A 263 -29.43 0.17 0.52
C ARG A 263 -30.52 0.61 -0.46
N ARG A 264 -30.56 -0.03 -1.62
CA ARG A 264 -31.71 0.05 -2.51
C ARG A 264 -32.90 -0.38 -1.65
N GLY A 265 -33.81 0.54 -1.39
CA GLY A 265 -35.08 0.27 -0.74
C GLY A 265 -35.73 -0.87 -1.50
N GLY A 266 -35.92 -2.01 -0.86
CA GLY A 266 -36.73 -3.08 -1.37
C GLY A 266 -38.15 -2.57 -1.54
N PRO A 267 -38.91 -3.06 -2.54
CA PRO A 267 -40.29 -2.69 -2.71
C PRO A 267 -41.12 -3.14 -1.48
N PRO A 268 -42.22 -2.41 -1.13
CA PRO A 268 -43.06 -2.73 0.02
C PRO A 268 -43.71 -4.11 -0.15
N PRO A 269 -43.95 -4.85 0.94
CA PRO A 269 -44.60 -6.14 0.87
C PRO A 269 -46.07 -5.95 0.39
N ARG A 270 -46.40 -6.54 -0.74
CA ARG A 270 -47.78 -6.64 -1.21
C ARG A 270 -48.54 -7.55 -0.26
N GLY A 271 -49.68 -7.04 0.17
CA GLY A 271 -50.63 -7.66 1.07
C GLY A 271 -51.10 -9.02 0.61
N GLY A 272 -51.40 -9.86 1.60
CA GLY A 272 -51.87 -11.22 1.45
C GLY A 272 -53.19 -11.33 0.70
N GLY A 273 -53.15 -12.17 -0.33
CA GLY A 273 -54.36 -12.70 -0.98
C GLY A 273 -54.33 -14.20 -0.75
N GLY A 274 -55.39 -14.68 -0.05
CA GLY A 274 -55.55 -16.07 0.31
C GLY A 274 -55.64 -16.98 -0.92
N ARG A 275 -55.03 -18.13 -0.82
CA ARG A 275 -55.09 -19.20 -1.80
C ARG A 275 -55.97 -20.34 -1.24
N PRO A 276 -56.97 -20.84 -1.98
CA PRO A 276 -57.77 -21.97 -1.53
C PRO A 276 -57.02 -23.32 -1.65
N PRO A 277 -57.42 -24.35 -0.91
CA PRO A 277 -56.79 -25.66 -0.92
C PRO A 277 -57.20 -26.50 -2.13
N GLY A 278 -56.25 -27.08 -2.82
CA GLY A 278 -56.46 -28.06 -3.90
C GLY A 278 -56.20 -29.49 -3.42
N PRO A 279 -56.90 -30.48 -4.00
CA PRO A 279 -57.01 -31.84 -3.47
C PRO A 279 -55.82 -32.75 -3.83
N GLY A 280 -55.69 -33.81 -3.05
CA GLY A 280 -54.63 -34.79 -3.04
C GLY A 280 -54.46 -35.61 -4.32
N GLY A 281 -53.30 -36.18 -4.43
CA GLY A 281 -52.89 -37.16 -5.41
C GLY A 281 -51.83 -38.10 -4.84
N ALA A 282 -52.22 -39.33 -4.72
CA ALA A 282 -51.48 -40.46 -4.19
C ALA A 282 -50.40 -40.98 -5.16
N GLY A 283 -49.42 -41.66 -4.60
CA GLY A 283 -48.87 -42.88 -5.20
C GLY A 283 -47.46 -42.88 -5.75
N GLY A 284 -46.62 -43.69 -5.16
CA GLY A 284 -45.77 -44.60 -5.89
C GLY A 284 -44.26 -44.60 -5.56
N PRO A 285 -43.72 -45.72 -5.12
CA PRO A 285 -42.31 -45.88 -4.81
C PRO A 285 -41.52 -46.37 -6.04
N GLY A 286 -40.36 -45.82 -6.30
CA GLY A 286 -39.52 -46.19 -7.42
C GLY A 286 -38.00 -46.20 -7.08
N ARG A 287 -37.53 -47.37 -6.73
CA ARG A 287 -36.22 -48.03 -7.03
C ARG A 287 -34.98 -47.15 -7.26
N ARG A 288 -33.99 -47.38 -6.40
CA ARG A 288 -32.54 -47.20 -6.71
C ARG A 288 -32.03 -48.25 -7.68
N PRO A 289 -31.07 -47.96 -8.54
CA PRO A 289 -30.01 -48.88 -8.84
C PRO A 289 -28.65 -48.26 -8.59
N GLY A 290 -27.75 -48.91 -7.83
CA GLY A 290 -26.72 -49.79 -8.34
C GLY A 290 -25.46 -49.02 -8.71
N GLY A 291 -24.46 -48.89 -7.77
CA GLY A 291 -23.10 -48.43 -8.07
C GLY A 291 -22.25 -49.56 -8.70
N PRO A 292 -21.27 -49.25 -9.53
CA PRO A 292 -20.29 -50.20 -10.02
C PRO A 292 -19.05 -50.28 -9.13
N PRO A 293 -18.24 -51.39 -9.27
CA PRO A 293 -17.29 -51.85 -8.26
C PRO A 293 -15.88 -51.25 -8.38
N ARG A 294 -15.19 -51.24 -7.25
CA ARG A 294 -13.74 -51.02 -7.15
C ARG A 294 -12.98 -52.13 -7.85
N GLY A 295 -12.10 -51.79 -8.78
CA GLY A 295 -11.04 -52.63 -9.30
C GLY A 295 -9.69 -52.16 -8.73
N GLY A 296 -8.99 -53.06 -8.04
CA GLY A 296 -7.63 -52.85 -7.57
C GLY A 296 -6.59 -53.19 -8.66
N ARG A 297 -5.53 -52.47 -8.58
CA ARG A 297 -4.12 -52.91 -8.56
C ARG A 297 -3.27 -51.69 -8.37
#